data_a30018fc73fe6b0b8a4f1cc158949f4a
#
_entry.id   a30018fc73fe6b0b8a4f1cc158949f4a
#
_cell.length_a   1.000
_cell.length_b   1.000
_cell.length_c   1.000
_cell.angle_alpha   90.00
_cell.angle_beta   90.00
_cell.angle_gamma   90.00
#
_symmetry.space_group_name_H-M   'P 1'
#
loop_
_entity.id
_entity.type
_entity.pdbx_description
1 polymer ?
#
loop_
_entity_poly.entity_id
_entity_poly.type
_entity_poly.pdbx_seq_one_letter_code
_entity_poly.pdbx_strand_id
1 'polypeptide(L)'
;PEKSEKYMKTVVAFANGRGGKIVFGIDDKTLDIVGMDVDNIYKTMDAITNAISDACEPAIRPDVALQTVKDKTVIVVEILPGAQRPYYIKSQGMVDGTYVRVSGTTRHVEGYMLKELILEGQNRYFDSEICQNMPVSDSEIEELCKSMKETALKNTWQDSEKAKIKDVTKNTLISWGVLKDAEGKVYP
;
A
#
# COMPACT_ATOMS: atom_id res chain seq x y z
N PRO A 1 6.17 -28.61 3.70
CA PRO A 1 6.56 -27.44 4.51
C PRO A 1 5.71 -27.41 5.76
N GLU A 2 6.29 -27.92 6.85
CA GLU A 2 5.55 -28.18 8.11
C GLU A 2 5.13 -26.90 8.89
N LYS A 3 5.36 -25.70 8.38
CA LYS A 3 4.97 -24.45 9.04
C LYS A 3 4.54 -23.39 8.03
N SER A 4 3.43 -23.64 7.36
CA SER A 4 2.83 -22.66 6.42
C SER A 4 2.52 -21.30 7.08
N GLU A 5 2.15 -21.26 8.35
CA GLU A 5 1.87 -20.02 9.07
C GLU A 5 3.02 -19.00 9.09
N LYS A 6 4.28 -19.48 9.22
CA LYS A 6 5.43 -18.54 9.29
C LYS A 6 5.66 -17.79 8.00
N TYR A 7 5.67 -18.51 6.86
CA TYR A 7 5.88 -17.83 5.60
C TYR A 7 4.65 -17.07 5.13
N MET A 8 3.44 -17.49 5.54
CA MET A 8 2.19 -16.81 5.20
C MET A 8 2.13 -15.38 5.74
N LYS A 9 2.58 -15.15 6.98
CA LYS A 9 2.74 -13.80 7.54
C LYS A 9 3.68 -12.93 6.69
N THR A 10 4.75 -13.53 6.18
CA THR A 10 5.71 -12.84 5.30
C THR A 10 5.10 -12.55 3.93
N VAL A 11 4.32 -13.48 3.37
CA VAL A 11 3.59 -13.29 2.10
C VAL A 11 2.65 -12.08 2.20
N VAL A 12 1.81 -12.04 3.23
CA VAL A 12 0.90 -10.92 3.50
C VAL A 12 1.68 -9.61 3.67
N ALA A 13 2.77 -9.63 4.43
CA ALA A 13 3.58 -8.46 4.67
C ALA A 13 4.25 -7.91 3.39
N PHE A 14 4.62 -8.79 2.45
CA PHE A 14 5.14 -8.39 1.14
C PHE A 14 4.04 -7.78 0.27
N ALA A 15 2.86 -8.37 0.21
CA ALA A 15 1.73 -7.84 -0.54
C ALA A 15 1.28 -6.46 -0.02
N ASN A 16 1.30 -6.24 1.30
CA ASN A 16 1.00 -4.94 1.91
C ASN A 16 2.14 -3.92 1.80
N GLY A 17 3.33 -4.35 1.39
CA GLY A 17 4.52 -3.51 1.29
C GLY A 17 5.00 -3.30 -0.15
N ARG A 18 6.30 -3.48 -0.33
CA ARG A 18 7.00 -3.30 -1.61
C ARG A 18 7.21 -4.61 -2.38
N GLY A 19 6.54 -5.68 -1.97
CA GLY A 19 6.80 -7.01 -2.49
C GLY A 19 8.04 -7.64 -1.85
N GLY A 20 8.41 -8.83 -2.34
CA GLY A 20 9.61 -9.54 -1.89
C GLY A 20 9.67 -10.96 -2.39
N LYS A 21 10.77 -11.65 -2.06
CA LYS A 21 11.01 -13.03 -2.48
C LYS A 21 11.18 -13.94 -1.26
N ILE A 22 10.61 -15.13 -1.35
CA ILE A 22 10.78 -16.22 -0.39
C ILE A 22 11.46 -17.36 -1.14
N VAL A 23 12.50 -17.92 -0.56
CA VAL A 23 13.26 -19.00 -1.19
C VAL A 23 13.11 -20.27 -0.35
N PHE A 24 12.69 -21.35 -0.98
CA PHE A 24 12.61 -22.68 -0.37
C PHE A 24 13.77 -23.54 -0.88
N GLY A 25 14.39 -24.30 0.02
CA GLY A 25 15.58 -25.11 -0.27
C GLY A 25 16.88 -24.50 0.28
N ILE A 26 16.76 -23.55 1.21
CA ILE A 26 17.86 -22.98 2.00
C ILE A 26 17.63 -23.31 3.47
N ASP A 27 18.68 -23.72 4.17
CA ASP A 27 18.62 -23.94 5.62
C ASP A 27 18.57 -22.61 6.37
N ASP A 28 17.59 -22.44 7.26
CA ASP A 28 17.34 -21.19 7.99
C ASP A 28 18.51 -20.81 8.96
N LYS A 29 19.31 -21.76 9.39
CA LYS A 29 20.36 -21.53 10.41
C LYS A 29 21.72 -21.33 9.77
N THR A 30 22.09 -22.23 8.84
CA THR A 30 23.42 -22.23 8.22
C THR A 30 23.45 -21.37 6.96
N LEU A 31 22.28 -21.05 6.40
CA LEU A 31 22.10 -20.40 5.11
C LEU A 31 22.68 -21.20 3.93
N ASP A 32 22.92 -22.50 4.15
CA ASP A 32 23.38 -23.38 3.11
C ASP A 32 22.25 -23.75 2.15
N ILE A 33 22.60 -23.88 0.88
CA ILE A 33 21.66 -24.35 -0.14
C ILE A 33 21.52 -25.86 0.02
N VAL A 34 20.39 -26.30 0.55
CA VAL A 34 20.05 -27.70 0.70
C VAL A 34 19.48 -28.26 -0.61
N GLY A 35 18.70 -27.44 -1.32
CA GLY A 35 17.95 -27.82 -2.52
C GLY A 35 16.58 -28.45 -2.17
N MET A 36 15.81 -28.68 -3.23
CA MET A 36 14.49 -29.32 -3.16
C MET A 36 14.55 -30.70 -3.81
N ASP A 37 13.64 -31.58 -3.41
CA ASP A 37 13.46 -32.89 -4.06
C ASP A 37 12.92 -32.69 -5.47
N VAL A 38 13.74 -33.05 -6.45
CA VAL A 38 13.46 -32.82 -7.89
C VAL A 38 12.26 -33.65 -8.37
N ASP A 39 12.04 -34.83 -7.81
CA ASP A 39 10.97 -35.74 -8.23
C ASP A 39 9.57 -35.19 -7.87
N ASN A 40 9.47 -34.38 -6.84
CA ASN A 40 8.23 -33.80 -6.35
C ASN A 40 8.17 -32.26 -6.48
N ILE A 41 9.13 -31.63 -7.13
CA ILE A 41 9.30 -30.17 -7.12
C ILE A 41 8.08 -29.44 -7.66
N TYR A 42 7.48 -29.89 -8.77
CA TYR A 42 6.30 -29.28 -9.35
C TYR A 42 5.07 -29.40 -8.46
N LYS A 43 4.87 -30.54 -7.81
CA LYS A 43 3.80 -30.72 -6.81
C LYS A 43 3.98 -29.77 -5.62
N THR A 44 5.23 -29.55 -5.23
CA THR A 44 5.55 -28.62 -4.14
C THR A 44 5.27 -27.17 -4.56
N MET A 45 5.58 -26.78 -5.79
CA MET A 45 5.25 -25.45 -6.34
C MET A 45 3.74 -25.22 -6.35
N ASP A 46 2.98 -26.19 -6.85
CA ASP A 46 1.51 -26.13 -6.88
C ASP A 46 0.93 -26.03 -5.46
N ALA A 47 1.45 -26.83 -4.54
CA ALA A 47 1.02 -26.80 -3.14
C ALA A 47 1.30 -25.44 -2.47
N ILE A 48 2.46 -24.80 -2.76
CA ILE A 48 2.80 -23.47 -2.24
C ILE A 48 1.87 -22.42 -2.85
N THR A 49 1.66 -22.46 -4.16
CA THR A 49 0.79 -21.51 -4.87
C THR A 49 -0.63 -21.57 -4.35
N ASN A 50 -1.20 -22.77 -4.25
CA ASN A 50 -2.56 -22.97 -3.73
C ASN A 50 -2.66 -22.54 -2.26
N ALA A 51 -1.70 -22.93 -1.42
CA ALA A 51 -1.69 -22.53 -0.02
C ALA A 51 -1.68 -21.00 0.17
N ILE A 52 -0.94 -20.26 -0.65
CA ILE A 52 -0.91 -18.80 -0.59
C ILE A 52 -2.24 -18.22 -1.06
N SER A 53 -2.76 -18.66 -2.20
CA SER A 53 -4.01 -18.13 -2.77
C SER A 53 -5.21 -18.40 -1.86
N ASP A 54 -5.27 -19.56 -1.23
CA ASP A 54 -6.40 -19.98 -0.40
C ASP A 54 -6.37 -19.33 0.99
N ALA A 55 -5.16 -19.10 1.54
CA ALA A 55 -4.99 -18.59 2.89
C ALA A 55 -5.10 -17.07 3.00
N CYS A 56 -5.01 -16.32 1.90
CA CYS A 56 -4.98 -14.86 1.90
C CYS A 56 -6.28 -14.25 1.38
N GLU A 57 -6.64 -13.11 1.95
CA GLU A 57 -7.75 -12.28 1.49
C GLU A 57 -7.28 -10.82 1.40
N PRO A 58 -7.47 -10.10 0.29
CA PRO A 58 -7.73 -10.63 -1.05
C PRO A 58 -6.75 -11.73 -1.48
N ALA A 59 -7.15 -12.58 -2.44
CA ALA A 59 -6.29 -13.67 -2.90
C ALA A 59 -4.96 -13.13 -3.49
N ILE A 60 -3.84 -13.69 -3.04
CA ILE A 60 -2.52 -13.35 -3.54
C ILE A 60 -2.11 -14.40 -4.57
N ARG A 61 -1.65 -13.94 -5.73
CA ARG A 61 -1.11 -14.80 -6.79
C ARG A 61 0.41 -14.63 -6.83
N PRO A 62 1.16 -15.60 -6.27
CA PRO A 62 2.62 -15.53 -6.31
C PRO A 62 3.13 -15.87 -7.71
N ASP A 63 4.28 -15.32 -8.07
CA ASP A 63 5.09 -15.83 -9.17
C ASP A 63 6.09 -16.85 -8.62
N VAL A 64 6.06 -18.08 -9.13
CA VAL A 64 6.85 -19.19 -8.61
C VAL A 64 7.76 -19.73 -9.70
N ALA A 65 9.07 -19.65 -9.46
CA ALA A 65 10.10 -20.06 -10.39
C ALA A 65 11.11 -21.03 -9.75
N LEU A 66 11.71 -21.89 -10.59
CA LEU A 66 12.82 -22.72 -10.19
C LEU A 66 14.15 -22.02 -10.51
N GLN A 67 15.09 -22.09 -9.60
CA GLN A 67 16.47 -21.65 -9.84
C GLN A 67 17.45 -22.74 -9.41
N THR A 68 18.48 -22.96 -10.24
CA THR A 68 19.57 -23.88 -9.91
C THR A 68 20.78 -23.08 -9.48
N VAL A 69 21.26 -23.36 -8.27
CA VAL A 69 22.45 -22.73 -7.70
C VAL A 69 23.36 -23.81 -7.14
N LYS A 70 24.61 -23.88 -7.59
CA LYS A 70 25.59 -24.91 -7.19
C LYS A 70 25.01 -26.33 -7.31
N ASP A 71 24.45 -26.67 -8.47
CA ASP A 71 23.85 -27.96 -8.81
C ASP A 71 22.67 -28.39 -7.92
N LYS A 72 22.11 -27.46 -7.13
CA LYS A 72 20.92 -27.69 -6.31
C LYS A 72 19.78 -26.79 -6.78
N THR A 73 18.59 -27.38 -6.91
CA THR A 73 17.40 -26.63 -7.35
C THR A 73 16.65 -26.08 -6.14
N VAL A 74 16.31 -24.82 -6.18
CA VAL A 74 15.52 -24.10 -5.17
C VAL A 74 14.24 -23.54 -5.81
N ILE A 75 13.20 -23.34 -4.99
CA ILE A 75 11.96 -22.68 -5.42
C ILE A 75 12.01 -21.23 -4.94
N VAL A 76 11.86 -20.29 -5.87
CA VAL A 76 11.75 -18.86 -5.57
C VAL A 76 10.30 -18.44 -5.76
N VAL A 77 9.71 -17.90 -4.72
CA VAL A 77 8.34 -17.37 -4.70
C VAL A 77 8.42 -15.86 -4.61
N GLU A 78 8.01 -15.19 -5.66
CA GLU A 78 7.95 -13.73 -5.71
C GLU A 78 6.54 -13.24 -5.42
N ILE A 79 6.42 -12.34 -4.47
CA ILE A 79 5.18 -11.66 -4.10
C ILE A 79 5.30 -10.21 -4.55
N LEU A 80 4.42 -9.80 -5.45
CA LEU A 80 4.35 -8.41 -5.89
C LEU A 80 3.55 -7.55 -4.91
N PRO A 81 3.81 -6.22 -4.89
CA PRO A 81 2.97 -5.29 -4.13
C PRO A 81 1.51 -5.39 -4.57
N GLY A 82 0.63 -5.60 -3.62
CA GLY A 82 -0.80 -5.70 -3.89
C GLY A 82 -1.47 -4.33 -4.04
N ALA A 83 -2.43 -4.23 -4.98
CA ALA A 83 -3.20 -3.01 -5.21
C ALA A 83 -4.47 -2.91 -4.34
N GLN A 84 -4.94 -4.03 -3.78
CA GLN A 84 -6.19 -4.10 -3.01
C GLN A 84 -5.92 -4.26 -1.51
N ARG A 85 -5.06 -3.41 -0.95
CA ARG A 85 -4.73 -3.42 0.47
C ARG A 85 -5.95 -3.12 1.35
N PRO A 86 -6.01 -3.67 2.58
CA PRO A 86 -5.05 -4.56 3.21
C PRO A 86 -5.24 -6.02 2.79
N TYR A 87 -4.13 -6.72 2.59
CA TYR A 87 -4.09 -8.18 2.50
C TYR A 87 -3.93 -8.76 3.90
N TYR A 88 -4.60 -9.87 4.17
CA TYR A 88 -4.55 -10.51 5.50
C TYR A 88 -4.71 -12.03 5.40
N ILE A 89 -4.34 -12.73 6.46
CA ILE A 89 -4.56 -14.16 6.59
C ILE A 89 -6.04 -14.39 6.89
N LYS A 90 -6.75 -15.05 5.98
CA LYS A 90 -8.19 -15.25 6.02
C LYS A 90 -8.70 -15.86 7.32
N SER A 91 -8.01 -16.88 7.84
CA SER A 91 -8.38 -17.57 9.09
C SER A 91 -8.27 -16.69 10.34
N GLN A 92 -7.48 -15.62 10.29
CA GLN A 92 -7.28 -14.67 11.39
C GLN A 92 -8.15 -13.42 11.26
N GLY A 93 -8.72 -13.18 10.08
CA GLY A 93 -9.47 -11.96 9.79
C GLY A 93 -8.56 -10.75 9.57
N MET A 94 -9.17 -9.63 9.14
CA MET A 94 -8.42 -8.42 8.76
C MET A 94 -7.65 -7.81 9.94
N VAL A 95 -8.23 -7.78 11.13
CA VAL A 95 -7.62 -7.11 12.29
C VAL A 95 -6.37 -7.86 12.76
N ASP A 96 -6.47 -9.18 12.94
CA ASP A 96 -5.40 -9.99 13.51
C ASP A 96 -4.48 -10.62 12.45
N GLY A 97 -4.94 -10.68 11.20
CA GLY A 97 -4.24 -11.32 10.09
C GLY A 97 -3.44 -10.39 9.19
N THR A 98 -3.45 -9.07 9.45
CA THR A 98 -2.73 -8.10 8.64
C THR A 98 -1.29 -7.89 9.13
N TYR A 99 -0.35 -8.04 8.23
CA TYR A 99 1.09 -7.90 8.52
C TYR A 99 1.75 -6.97 7.50
N VAL A 100 2.81 -6.28 7.95
CA VAL A 100 3.68 -5.44 7.11
C VAL A 100 5.14 -5.76 7.36
N ARG A 101 5.99 -5.39 6.41
CA ARG A 101 7.45 -5.54 6.51
C ARG A 101 8.06 -4.23 6.99
N VAL A 102 8.71 -4.27 8.15
CA VAL A 102 9.43 -3.12 8.70
C VAL A 102 10.89 -3.51 8.88
N SER A 103 11.79 -2.89 8.11
CA SER A 103 13.24 -3.10 8.21
C SER A 103 13.67 -4.57 8.32
N GLY A 104 13.15 -5.43 7.45
CA GLY A 104 13.52 -6.86 7.45
C GLY A 104 12.75 -7.75 8.41
N THR A 105 11.86 -7.22 9.25
CA THR A 105 10.99 -8.02 10.14
C THR A 105 9.52 -7.93 9.71
N THR A 106 8.80 -9.04 9.86
CA THR A 106 7.34 -9.07 9.69
C THR A 106 6.68 -8.69 11.01
N ARG A 107 5.84 -7.65 10.98
CA ARG A 107 5.12 -7.14 12.14
C ARG A 107 3.62 -7.13 11.89
N HIS A 108 2.87 -7.43 12.93
CA HIS A 108 1.42 -7.26 12.93
C HIS A 108 1.05 -5.78 12.82
N VAL A 109 -0.04 -5.48 12.13
CA VAL A 109 -0.54 -4.12 11.91
C VAL A 109 -1.69 -3.84 12.85
N GLU A 110 -1.60 -2.72 13.57
CA GLU A 110 -2.62 -2.31 14.54
C GLU A 110 -3.05 -0.85 14.32
N GLY A 111 -4.26 -0.53 14.78
CA GLY A 111 -4.74 0.85 14.93
C GLY A 111 -4.72 1.67 13.62
N TYR A 112 -4.01 2.81 13.66
CA TYR A 112 -3.99 3.78 12.57
C TYR A 112 -3.35 3.22 11.28
N MET A 113 -2.34 2.37 11.40
CA MET A 113 -1.64 1.79 10.24
C MET A 113 -2.56 0.86 9.43
N LEU A 114 -3.48 0.14 10.10
CA LEU A 114 -4.49 -0.63 9.40
C LEU A 114 -5.45 0.28 8.63
N LYS A 115 -5.82 1.41 9.23
CA LYS A 115 -6.66 2.42 8.57
C LYS A 115 -5.97 3.02 7.34
N GLU A 116 -4.68 3.30 7.42
CA GLU A 116 -3.88 3.76 6.27
C GLU A 116 -3.90 2.74 5.12
N LEU A 117 -3.66 1.46 5.40
CA LEU A 117 -3.70 0.42 4.38
C LEU A 117 -5.08 0.28 3.73
N ILE A 118 -6.17 0.46 4.48
CA ILE A 118 -7.54 0.46 3.96
C ILE A 118 -7.75 1.64 3.00
N LEU A 119 -7.31 2.83 3.37
CA LEU A 119 -7.40 4.02 2.53
C LEU A 119 -6.58 3.88 1.25
N GLU A 120 -5.33 3.40 1.36
CA GLU A 120 -4.48 3.10 0.20
C GLU A 120 -5.15 2.13 -0.78
N GLY A 121 -5.76 1.05 -0.26
CA GLY A 121 -6.45 0.04 -1.09
C GLY A 121 -7.71 0.58 -1.78
N GLN A 122 -8.29 1.65 -1.26
CA GLN A 122 -9.41 2.38 -1.86
C GLN A 122 -8.95 3.51 -2.80
N ASN A 123 -7.65 3.69 -3.02
CA ASN A 123 -7.05 4.85 -3.68
C ASN A 123 -7.46 6.18 -3.02
N ARG A 124 -7.69 6.16 -1.71
CA ARG A 124 -7.99 7.33 -0.90
C ARG A 124 -6.78 7.63 -0.02
N TYR A 125 -6.40 8.88 0.03
CA TYR A 125 -5.30 9.35 0.87
C TYR A 125 -5.87 10.07 2.07
N PHE A 126 -5.18 10.03 3.20
CA PHE A 126 -5.62 10.67 4.43
C PHE A 126 -5.79 12.18 4.28
N ASP A 127 -4.94 12.81 3.47
CA ASP A 127 -5.00 14.22 3.11
C ASP A 127 -6.18 14.58 2.18
N SER A 128 -6.84 13.58 1.61
CA SER A 128 -8.07 13.74 0.81
C SER A 128 -9.35 13.57 1.63
N GLU A 129 -9.26 13.23 2.92
CA GLU A 129 -10.44 13.08 3.78
C GLU A 129 -10.90 14.43 4.29
N ILE A 130 -12.22 14.57 4.43
CA ILE A 130 -12.84 15.79 4.96
C ILE A 130 -12.47 15.97 6.44
N CYS A 131 -11.96 17.12 6.80
CA CYS A 131 -11.74 17.49 8.20
C CYS A 131 -13.07 17.87 8.86
N GLN A 132 -13.87 16.88 9.24
CA GLN A 132 -15.27 17.05 9.71
C GLN A 132 -15.44 18.02 10.89
N ASN A 133 -14.39 18.26 11.67
CA ASN A 133 -14.43 19.12 12.85
C ASN A 133 -14.06 20.58 12.55
N MET A 134 -13.75 20.92 11.30
CA MET A 134 -13.30 22.25 10.89
C MET A 134 -14.06 22.75 9.65
N PRO A 135 -15.35 23.05 9.76
CA PRO A 135 -16.05 23.70 8.67
C PRO A 135 -15.46 25.10 8.43
N VAL A 136 -15.31 25.48 7.18
CA VAL A 136 -14.74 26.77 6.76
C VAL A 136 -15.87 27.71 6.37
N SER A 137 -15.83 28.93 6.89
CA SER A 137 -16.80 29.99 6.54
C SER A 137 -16.49 30.62 5.18
N ASP A 138 -17.49 31.23 4.55
CA ASP A 138 -17.29 31.93 3.27
C ASP A 138 -16.27 33.08 3.41
N SER A 139 -16.21 33.76 4.55
CA SER A 139 -15.23 34.83 4.82
C SER A 139 -13.78 34.30 4.86
N GLU A 140 -13.55 33.13 5.46
CA GLU A 140 -12.22 32.50 5.46
C GLU A 140 -11.80 32.02 4.07
N ILE A 141 -12.77 31.55 3.27
CA ILE A 141 -12.52 31.18 1.88
C ILE A 141 -12.15 32.39 1.04
N GLU A 142 -12.83 33.51 1.20
CA GLU A 142 -12.52 34.77 0.48
C GLU A 142 -11.13 35.29 0.87
N GLU A 143 -10.77 35.28 2.14
CA GLU A 143 -9.45 35.66 2.63
C GLU A 143 -8.34 34.77 2.06
N LEU A 144 -8.55 33.43 2.02
CA LEU A 144 -7.64 32.49 1.41
C LEU A 144 -7.45 32.79 -0.08
N CYS A 145 -8.53 32.95 -0.85
CA CYS A 145 -8.48 33.26 -2.26
C CYS A 145 -7.69 34.55 -2.56
N LYS A 146 -7.90 35.58 -1.75
CA LYS A 146 -7.17 36.86 -1.83
C LYS A 146 -5.69 36.67 -1.53
N SER A 147 -5.35 35.98 -0.47
CA SER A 147 -3.97 35.69 -0.08
C SER A 147 -3.23 34.88 -1.15
N MET A 148 -3.89 33.89 -1.74
CA MET A 148 -3.31 33.09 -2.84
C MET A 148 -2.97 33.95 -4.05
N LYS A 149 -3.88 34.87 -4.46
CA LYS A 149 -3.64 35.79 -5.56
C LYS A 149 -2.50 36.75 -5.26
N GLU A 150 -2.47 37.36 -4.08
CA GLU A 150 -1.41 38.26 -3.65
C GLU A 150 -0.04 37.57 -3.66
N THR A 151 0.02 36.33 -3.16
CA THR A 151 1.24 35.52 -3.13
C THR A 151 1.70 35.18 -4.56
N ALA A 152 0.77 34.81 -5.46
CA ALA A 152 1.09 34.53 -6.84
C ALA A 152 1.67 35.80 -7.55
N LEU A 153 1.06 36.94 -7.31
CA LEU A 153 1.54 38.21 -7.87
C LEU A 153 2.93 38.61 -7.34
N LYS A 154 3.21 38.38 -6.05
CA LYS A 154 4.53 38.66 -5.46
C LYS A 154 5.62 37.75 -6.00
N ASN A 155 5.30 36.49 -6.27
CA ASN A 155 6.27 35.49 -6.73
C ASN A 155 6.47 35.49 -8.25
N THR A 156 5.69 36.25 -8.99
CA THR A 156 5.80 36.34 -10.45
C THR A 156 6.61 37.59 -10.84
N TRP A 157 7.74 37.38 -11.55
CA TRP A 157 8.69 38.47 -11.90
C TRP A 157 8.31 39.25 -13.15
N GLN A 158 7.63 38.57 -14.10
CA GLN A 158 7.30 39.17 -15.40
C GLN A 158 5.89 39.78 -15.39
N ASP A 159 5.74 41.04 -15.79
CA ASP A 159 4.44 41.71 -15.81
C ASP A 159 3.46 41.09 -16.82
N SER A 160 3.97 40.50 -17.91
CA SER A 160 3.16 39.75 -18.88
C SER A 160 2.55 38.46 -18.28
N GLU A 161 3.22 37.84 -17.30
CA GLU A 161 2.72 36.66 -16.58
C GLU A 161 1.76 37.07 -15.45
N LYS A 162 2.02 38.21 -14.79
CA LYS A 162 1.10 38.74 -13.76
C LYS A 162 -0.30 38.99 -14.32
N ALA A 163 -0.38 39.49 -15.57
CA ALA A 163 -1.64 39.73 -16.25
C ALA A 163 -2.46 38.45 -16.52
N LYS A 164 -1.83 37.27 -16.50
CA LYS A 164 -2.48 35.96 -16.70
C LYS A 164 -3.00 35.35 -15.43
N ILE A 165 -2.63 35.88 -14.26
CA ILE A 165 -3.07 35.34 -12.96
C ILE A 165 -4.55 35.63 -12.77
N LYS A 166 -5.35 34.54 -12.78
CA LYS A 166 -6.81 34.61 -12.59
C LYS A 166 -7.17 34.62 -11.11
N ASP A 167 -8.36 35.13 -10.82
CA ASP A 167 -8.93 35.04 -9.48
C ASP A 167 -9.22 33.58 -9.14
N VAL A 168 -8.85 33.19 -7.94
CA VAL A 168 -9.25 31.92 -7.34
C VAL A 168 -10.61 32.14 -6.68
N THR A 169 -11.53 31.21 -6.87
CA THR A 169 -12.86 31.25 -6.29
C THR A 169 -13.12 29.98 -5.45
N LYS A 170 -14.14 30.00 -4.62
CA LYS A 170 -14.62 28.81 -3.88
C LYS A 170 -14.76 27.60 -4.80
N ASN A 171 -15.39 27.75 -5.97
CA ASN A 171 -15.56 26.67 -6.94
C ASN A 171 -14.22 26.17 -7.49
N THR A 172 -13.25 27.07 -7.65
CA THR A 172 -11.89 26.71 -8.07
C THR A 172 -11.23 25.84 -6.99
N LEU A 173 -11.32 26.20 -5.72
CA LEU A 173 -10.77 25.44 -4.60
C LEU A 173 -11.42 24.04 -4.47
N ILE A 174 -12.75 23.97 -4.70
CA ILE A 174 -13.48 22.69 -4.74
C ILE A 174 -13.01 21.85 -5.93
N SER A 175 -12.85 22.43 -7.13
CA SER A 175 -12.39 21.70 -8.31
C SER A 175 -10.94 21.18 -8.18
N TRP A 176 -10.12 21.85 -7.41
CA TRP A 176 -8.75 21.43 -7.08
C TRP A 176 -8.68 20.40 -5.94
N GLY A 177 -9.80 20.12 -5.30
CA GLY A 177 -9.87 19.19 -4.16
C GLY A 177 -9.30 19.77 -2.85
N VAL A 178 -9.06 21.10 -2.80
CA VAL A 178 -8.63 21.79 -1.58
C VAL A 178 -9.79 21.94 -0.60
N LEU A 179 -11.00 22.11 -1.12
CA LEU A 179 -12.24 22.19 -0.33
C LEU A 179 -13.23 21.15 -0.83
N LYS A 180 -14.05 20.63 0.08
CA LYS A 180 -15.19 19.76 -0.24
C LYS A 180 -16.48 20.36 0.31
N ASP A 181 -17.53 20.31 -0.49
CA ASP A 181 -18.89 20.66 -0.05
C ASP A 181 -19.61 19.39 0.39
N ALA A 182 -20.03 19.33 1.63
CA ALA A 182 -20.78 18.23 2.18
C ALA A 182 -21.95 18.78 3.01
N GLU A 183 -23.17 18.41 2.62
CA GLU A 183 -24.42 18.77 3.30
C GLU A 183 -24.61 20.30 3.52
N GLY A 184 -24.13 21.10 2.56
CA GLY A 184 -24.23 22.58 2.61
C GLY A 184 -23.18 23.23 3.51
N LYS A 185 -22.19 22.50 3.97
CA LYS A 185 -21.01 23.01 4.66
C LYS A 185 -19.75 22.70 3.86
N VAL A 186 -18.80 23.61 3.93
CA VAL A 186 -17.52 23.47 3.24
C VAL A 186 -16.43 23.10 4.23
N TYR A 187 -15.59 22.16 3.85
CA TYR A 187 -14.52 21.61 4.66
C TYR A 187 -13.21 21.58 3.87
N PRO A 188 -12.05 21.74 4.54
CA PRO A 188 -10.75 21.51 3.94
C PRO A 188 -10.47 20.03 3.77
#